data_128d30e72ea50501724bac13ef2de869
#
_entry.id   128d30e72ea50501724bac13ef2de869
#
_cell.length_a   1.000
_cell.length_b   1.000
_cell.length_c   1.000
_cell.angle_alpha   90.00
_cell.angle_beta   90.00
_cell.angle_gamma   90.00
#
_symmetry.space_group_name_H-M   'P 1'
#
loop_
_entity.id
_entity.type
_entity.pdbx_description
1 polymer ?
#
loop_
_entity_poly.entity_id
_entity_poly.type
_entity_poly.pdbx_seq_one_letter_code
_entity_poly.pdbx_strand_id
1 'polypeptide(L)'
;RLSLVGSEMCIRDRNSTEGTASQWVKPPVLVTNDDGVEAMGLLSIVRALHLAGHPVLVVAPRGEQSASGMRLTLRQPLRIETHPDLESQIYNNEGPPISILSVEGTPCDSVIVALEGAIGEMTKGIRPVLCVSGINLGPNLSLDVLHSGTVSAAREASMYGLPSIATS
;
A
#
# COMPACT_ATOMS: atom_id res chain seq x y z
N ARG A 1 -15.76 17.24 -20.99
CA ARG A 1 -14.67 17.93 -21.72
C ARG A 1 -13.57 18.21 -20.72
N LEU A 2 -12.60 17.33 -20.64
CA LEU A 2 -11.31 17.61 -20.03
C LEU A 2 -10.53 18.44 -21.04
N SER A 3 -10.35 19.70 -20.76
CA SER A 3 -9.47 20.57 -21.53
C SER A 3 -8.06 20.42 -20.91
N LEU A 4 -7.21 19.69 -21.60
CA LEU A 4 -5.77 19.77 -21.37
C LEU A 4 -5.29 21.11 -21.94
N VAL A 5 -5.13 22.09 -21.10
CA VAL A 5 -4.51 23.36 -21.43
C VAL A 5 -3.19 23.42 -20.67
N GLY A 6 -2.11 23.49 -21.42
CA GLY A 6 -0.81 23.84 -20.91
C GLY A 6 0.10 22.65 -20.65
N SER A 7 1.27 22.72 -21.26
CA SER A 7 2.44 21.86 -21.12
C SER A 7 3.14 22.03 -19.77
N GLU A 8 2.36 22.04 -18.71
CA GLU A 8 2.84 21.92 -17.34
C GLU A 8 2.11 20.73 -16.71
N MET A 9 2.46 19.54 -17.20
CA MET A 9 2.43 18.41 -16.32
C MET A 9 3.53 18.68 -15.30
N CYS A 10 3.18 19.42 -14.25
CA CYS A 10 4.01 19.52 -13.08
C CYS A 10 4.17 18.10 -12.56
N ILE A 11 5.25 17.45 -12.95
CA ILE A 11 5.92 16.52 -12.07
C ILE A 11 6.16 17.37 -10.83
N ARG A 12 5.26 17.24 -9.86
CA ARG A 12 5.43 17.86 -8.56
C ARG A 12 6.76 17.33 -8.06
N ASP A 13 7.76 18.19 -8.15
CA ASP A 13 9.10 17.88 -7.68
C ASP A 13 8.93 17.47 -6.21
N ARG A 14 9.07 16.18 -5.91
CA ARG A 14 8.95 15.65 -4.56
C ARG A 14 10.02 16.21 -3.63
N ASN A 15 10.94 17.00 -4.18
CA ASN A 15 12.00 17.68 -3.46
C ASN A 15 11.62 19.08 -2.96
N SER A 16 10.40 19.58 -3.19
CA SER A 16 9.99 20.91 -2.73
C SER A 16 9.00 20.88 -1.54
N THR A 17 9.10 19.88 -0.66
CA THR A 17 8.59 20.00 0.70
C THR A 17 9.78 20.22 1.63
N GLU A 18 10.23 21.45 1.71
CA GLU A 18 10.86 21.94 2.92
C GLU A 18 9.93 21.70 4.09
N GLY A 19 10.40 20.94 5.08
CA GLY A 19 9.81 20.87 6.40
C GLY A 19 8.92 19.65 6.67
N THR A 20 9.52 18.54 6.86
CA THR A 20 9.55 17.69 8.04
C THR A 20 10.51 16.57 7.74
N ALA A 21 11.72 16.68 8.25
CA ALA A 21 12.61 15.53 8.38
C ALA A 21 11.75 14.40 8.96
N SER A 22 11.76 13.23 8.33
CA SER A 22 11.03 12.06 8.82
C SER A 22 11.28 11.96 10.32
N GLN A 23 10.25 12.12 11.15
CA GLN A 23 10.36 11.95 12.59
C GLN A 23 10.76 10.50 12.95
N TRP A 24 10.90 9.66 11.94
CA TRP A 24 11.20 8.25 12.06
C TRP A 24 12.66 7.96 11.67
N VAL A 25 13.32 7.11 12.45
CA VAL A 25 14.71 6.67 12.20
C VAL A 25 14.80 5.80 10.96
N LYS A 26 13.75 5.05 10.65
CA LYS A 26 13.67 4.18 9.47
C LYS A 26 12.58 4.61 8.49
N PRO A 27 12.77 4.34 7.19
CA PRO A 27 11.83 4.77 6.16
C PRO A 27 10.46 4.08 6.30
N PRO A 28 9.35 4.81 6.12
CA PRO A 28 8.01 4.25 6.12
C PRO A 28 7.76 3.32 4.93
N VAL A 29 7.01 2.23 5.16
CA VAL A 29 6.72 1.21 4.17
C VAL A 29 5.21 1.09 3.94
N LEU A 30 4.79 1.07 2.67
CA LEU A 30 3.46 0.63 2.27
C LEU A 30 3.46 -0.89 2.15
N VAL A 31 2.48 -1.55 2.78
CA VAL A 31 2.27 -2.99 2.63
C VAL A 31 0.89 -3.23 2.05
N THR A 32 0.80 -4.09 1.06
CA THR A 32 -0.44 -4.52 0.41
C THR A 32 -0.35 -5.99 0.01
N ASN A 33 -1.43 -6.58 -0.51
CA ASN A 33 -1.48 -7.95 -1.03
C ASN A 33 -2.70 -8.14 -1.93
N ASP A 34 -2.98 -9.37 -2.35
CA ASP A 34 -4.23 -9.77 -3.01
C ASP A 34 -5.02 -10.84 -2.22
N ASP A 35 -4.47 -11.37 -1.12
CA ASP A 35 -5.17 -12.32 -0.25
C ASP A 35 -6.15 -11.64 0.74
N GLY A 36 -6.02 -10.32 0.90
CA GLY A 36 -6.87 -9.54 1.80
C GLY A 36 -6.18 -9.07 3.08
N VAL A 37 -6.79 -8.06 3.74
CA VAL A 37 -6.20 -7.36 4.90
C VAL A 37 -5.94 -8.26 6.11
N GLU A 38 -6.70 -9.33 6.28
CA GLU A 38 -6.57 -10.29 7.40
C GLU A 38 -5.63 -11.46 7.09
N ALA A 39 -5.07 -11.52 5.87
CA ALA A 39 -4.23 -12.63 5.45
C ALA A 39 -2.97 -12.77 6.33
N MET A 40 -2.66 -14.01 6.72
CA MET A 40 -1.52 -14.30 7.60
C MET A 40 -0.18 -13.85 7.00
N GLY A 41 -0.01 -13.96 5.68
CA GLY A 41 1.19 -13.52 4.97
C GLY A 41 1.39 -12.01 5.11
N LEU A 42 0.32 -11.21 4.93
CA LEU A 42 0.33 -9.77 5.12
C LEU A 42 0.69 -9.39 6.56
N LEU A 43 -0.01 -9.96 7.54
CA LEU A 43 0.20 -9.63 8.95
C LEU A 43 1.60 -10.05 9.44
N SER A 44 2.16 -11.12 8.87
CA SER A 44 3.51 -11.58 9.19
C SER A 44 4.58 -10.58 8.75
N ILE A 45 4.48 -10.04 7.52
CA ILE A 45 5.46 -9.06 7.04
C ILE A 45 5.28 -7.70 7.73
N VAL A 46 4.04 -7.29 8.03
CA VAL A 46 3.77 -6.08 8.82
C VAL A 46 4.43 -6.16 10.18
N ARG A 47 4.27 -7.27 10.88
CA ARG A 47 4.92 -7.52 12.17
C ARG A 47 6.45 -7.49 12.07
N ALA A 48 7.02 -8.12 11.05
CA ALA A 48 8.47 -8.13 10.84
C ALA A 48 9.03 -6.73 10.59
N LEU A 49 8.36 -5.92 9.76
CA LEU A 49 8.74 -4.54 9.46
C LEU A 49 8.62 -3.64 10.70
N HIS A 50 7.53 -3.78 11.47
CA HIS A 50 7.34 -3.03 12.71
C HIS A 50 8.43 -3.36 13.74
N LEU A 51 8.71 -4.64 13.97
CA LEU A 51 9.79 -5.08 14.87
C LEU A 51 11.17 -4.62 14.39
N ALA A 52 11.34 -4.47 13.08
CA ALA A 52 12.55 -3.88 12.51
C ALA A 52 12.61 -2.34 12.67
N GLY A 53 11.58 -1.70 13.20
CA GLY A 53 11.54 -0.26 13.46
C GLY A 53 11.07 0.61 12.31
N HIS A 54 10.35 0.04 11.34
CA HIS A 54 9.72 0.79 10.25
C HIS A 54 8.30 1.22 10.60
N PRO A 55 7.90 2.49 10.36
CA PRO A 55 6.49 2.84 10.29
C PRO A 55 5.83 2.08 9.14
N VAL A 56 4.64 1.51 9.38
CA VAL A 56 3.96 0.68 8.38
C VAL A 56 2.58 1.22 8.08
N LEU A 57 2.32 1.52 6.83
CA LEU A 57 0.99 1.78 6.30
C LEU A 57 0.52 0.55 5.53
N VAL A 58 -0.54 -0.08 6.02
CA VAL A 58 -1.22 -1.17 5.30
C VAL A 58 -2.43 -0.60 4.61
N VAL A 59 -2.51 -0.80 3.30
CA VAL A 59 -3.74 -0.58 2.52
C VAL A 59 -3.89 -1.79 1.61
N ALA A 60 -4.85 -2.64 1.90
CA ALA A 60 -5.04 -3.92 1.23
C ALA A 60 -6.51 -4.13 0.86
N PRO A 61 -6.83 -5.01 -0.09
CA PRO A 61 -8.21 -5.41 -0.34
C PRO A 61 -8.88 -5.95 0.93
N ARG A 62 -10.18 -5.70 1.06
CA ARG A 62 -10.96 -6.24 2.17
C ARG A 62 -10.96 -7.78 2.21
N GLY A 63 -10.93 -8.41 1.04
CA GLY A 63 -10.90 -9.86 0.89
C GLY A 63 -10.09 -10.28 -0.31
N GLU A 64 -10.06 -11.58 -0.56
CA GLU A 64 -9.28 -12.20 -1.63
C GLU A 64 -9.60 -11.63 -3.02
N GLN A 65 -8.55 -11.32 -3.77
CA GLN A 65 -8.56 -10.76 -5.12
C GLN A 65 -7.60 -11.52 -6.06
N SER A 66 -7.53 -12.83 -5.91
CA SER A 66 -6.66 -13.69 -6.73
C SER A 66 -6.91 -13.50 -8.23
N ALA A 67 -5.83 -13.56 -9.00
CA ALA A 67 -5.85 -13.37 -10.45
C ALA A 67 -6.48 -12.04 -10.92
N SER A 68 -6.46 -11.01 -10.08
CA SER A 68 -7.01 -9.69 -10.44
C SER A 68 -6.15 -8.93 -11.46
N GLY A 69 -4.87 -9.29 -11.60
CA GLY A 69 -3.95 -8.56 -12.47
C GLY A 69 -3.92 -7.07 -12.13
N MET A 70 -3.74 -6.23 -13.12
CA MET A 70 -3.78 -4.75 -12.97
C MET A 70 -5.19 -4.17 -13.11
N ARG A 71 -6.21 -4.88 -12.63
CA ARG A 71 -7.59 -4.41 -12.66
C ARG A 71 -7.79 -3.21 -11.72
N LEU A 72 -8.54 -2.22 -12.21
CA LEU A 72 -8.99 -1.08 -11.42
C LEU A 72 -10.52 -1.09 -11.30
N THR A 73 -11.02 -0.62 -10.16
CA THR A 73 -12.44 -0.38 -9.93
C THR A 73 -12.82 0.98 -10.49
N LEU A 74 -13.60 0.97 -11.58
CA LEU A 74 -14.04 2.18 -12.25
C LEU A 74 -15.53 2.44 -11.97
N ARG A 75 -15.90 3.72 -11.85
CA ARG A 75 -17.30 4.20 -11.73
C ARG A 75 -18.06 3.70 -10.50
N GLN A 76 -17.33 3.26 -9.49
CA GLN A 76 -17.90 2.88 -8.17
C GLN A 76 -17.09 3.55 -7.07
N PRO A 77 -17.73 3.99 -5.99
CA PRO A 77 -17.00 4.50 -4.83
C PRO A 77 -16.23 3.35 -4.18
N LEU A 78 -14.99 3.62 -3.80
CA LEU A 78 -14.21 2.71 -2.97
C LEU A 78 -14.51 2.97 -1.50
N ARG A 79 -14.95 1.94 -0.80
CA ARG A 79 -15.15 2.01 0.65
C ARG A 79 -13.85 1.65 1.35
N ILE A 80 -13.49 2.46 2.36
CA ILE A 80 -12.26 2.27 3.14
C ILE A 80 -12.67 2.06 4.59
N GLU A 81 -12.08 1.06 5.25
CA GLU A 81 -12.30 0.78 6.67
C GLU A 81 -10.96 0.70 7.40
N THR A 82 -10.92 1.17 8.65
CA THR A 82 -9.75 1.07 9.54
C THR A 82 -9.86 -0.19 10.39
N HIS A 83 -8.73 -0.80 10.73
CA HIS A 83 -8.66 -2.05 11.50
C HIS A 83 -7.83 -1.89 12.79
N PRO A 84 -8.31 -1.13 13.79
CA PRO A 84 -7.60 -0.91 15.05
C PRO A 84 -7.35 -2.21 15.83
N ASP A 85 -8.20 -3.20 15.67
CA ASP A 85 -8.05 -4.51 16.31
C ASP A 85 -6.84 -5.27 15.76
N LEU A 86 -6.61 -5.25 14.43
CA LEU A 86 -5.43 -5.83 13.81
C LEU A 86 -4.17 -5.05 14.19
N GLU A 87 -4.24 -3.72 14.24
CA GLU A 87 -3.14 -2.88 14.72
C GLU A 87 -2.73 -3.29 16.13
N SER A 88 -3.68 -3.43 17.06
CA SER A 88 -3.44 -3.77 18.45
C SER A 88 -2.82 -5.17 18.63
N GLN A 89 -3.07 -6.10 17.72
CA GLN A 89 -2.46 -7.43 17.72
C GLN A 89 -0.98 -7.41 17.36
N ILE A 90 -0.53 -6.39 16.63
CA ILE A 90 0.85 -6.26 16.16
C ILE A 90 1.61 -5.25 17.00
N TYR A 91 0.99 -4.11 17.30
CA TYR A 91 1.58 -3.00 18.02
C TYR A 91 1.62 -3.28 19.53
N ASN A 92 2.80 -3.31 20.11
CA ASN A 92 3.03 -3.59 21.52
C ASN A 92 3.27 -2.34 22.38
N ASN A 93 2.73 -1.18 21.97
CA ASN A 93 2.92 0.14 22.59
C ASN A 93 4.36 0.70 22.56
N GLU A 94 5.26 0.03 21.87
CA GLU A 94 6.63 0.48 21.66
C GLU A 94 6.95 0.47 20.16
N GLY A 95 7.60 1.52 19.68
CA GLY A 95 8.05 1.59 18.29
C GLY A 95 7.23 2.52 17.39
N PRO A 96 7.49 2.48 16.08
CA PRO A 96 6.87 3.36 15.10
C PRO A 96 5.39 3.01 14.86
N PRO A 97 4.59 3.96 14.36
CA PRO A 97 3.17 3.72 14.16
C PRO A 97 2.90 2.67 13.08
N ILE A 98 1.77 1.98 13.26
CA ILE A 98 1.13 1.13 12.26
C ILE A 98 -0.23 1.74 11.97
N SER A 99 -0.63 1.74 10.70
CA SER A 99 -2.00 2.01 10.29
C SER A 99 -2.46 0.92 9.34
N ILE A 100 -3.61 0.31 9.61
CA ILE A 100 -4.16 -0.80 8.81
C ILE A 100 -5.52 -0.39 8.27
N LEU A 101 -5.61 -0.35 6.93
CA LEU A 101 -6.80 0.02 6.19
C LEU A 101 -7.16 -1.10 5.20
N SER A 102 -8.45 -1.37 5.04
CA SER A 102 -8.94 -2.18 3.92
C SER A 102 -9.70 -1.33 2.91
N VAL A 103 -9.68 -1.78 1.66
CA VAL A 103 -10.38 -1.16 0.53
C VAL A 103 -11.30 -2.20 -0.12
N GLU A 104 -12.57 -1.84 -0.36
CA GLU A 104 -13.46 -2.64 -1.20
C GLU A 104 -13.09 -2.47 -2.67
N GLY A 105 -11.92 -3.00 -3.06
CA GLY A 105 -11.33 -2.84 -4.37
C GLY A 105 -10.25 -3.88 -4.63
N THR A 106 -9.47 -3.65 -5.68
CA THR A 106 -8.35 -4.50 -6.09
C THR A 106 -7.06 -4.11 -5.36
N PRO A 107 -5.99 -4.94 -5.47
CA PRO A 107 -4.66 -4.57 -4.98
C PRO A 107 -4.12 -3.25 -5.59
N CYS A 108 -4.39 -3.00 -6.88
CA CYS A 108 -4.02 -1.75 -7.53
C CYS A 108 -4.81 -0.55 -6.97
N ASP A 109 -6.12 -0.71 -6.73
CA ASP A 109 -6.94 0.32 -6.07
C ASP A 109 -6.38 0.66 -4.68
N SER A 110 -5.93 -0.35 -3.93
CA SER A 110 -5.34 -0.18 -2.61
C SER A 110 -4.08 0.69 -2.66
N VAL A 111 -3.22 0.49 -3.65
CA VAL A 111 -2.02 1.31 -3.87
C VAL A 111 -2.40 2.74 -4.24
N ILE A 112 -3.34 2.92 -5.16
CA ILE A 112 -3.81 4.26 -5.58
C ILE A 112 -4.40 5.01 -4.38
N VAL A 113 -5.24 4.36 -3.59
CA VAL A 113 -5.82 4.93 -2.36
C VAL A 113 -4.73 5.34 -1.38
N ALA A 114 -3.69 4.52 -1.20
CA ALA A 114 -2.58 4.80 -0.29
C ALA A 114 -1.76 6.03 -0.72
N LEU A 115 -1.57 6.23 -2.02
CA LEU A 115 -0.65 7.23 -2.56
C LEU A 115 -1.34 8.53 -2.98
N GLU A 116 -2.56 8.46 -3.50
CA GLU A 116 -3.32 9.60 -4.05
C GLU A 116 -4.64 9.86 -3.32
N GLY A 117 -5.06 8.92 -2.48
CA GLY A 117 -6.34 9.05 -1.77
C GLY A 117 -6.32 10.14 -0.69
N ALA A 118 -7.48 10.74 -0.44
CA ALA A 118 -7.66 11.72 0.63
C ALA A 118 -7.81 11.06 2.01
N ILE A 119 -6.87 10.16 2.37
CA ILE A 119 -6.88 9.36 3.60
C ILE A 119 -5.91 9.87 4.68
N GLY A 120 -5.49 11.13 4.59
CA GLY A 120 -4.40 11.70 5.38
C GLY A 120 -4.47 11.45 6.89
N GLU A 121 -5.64 11.62 7.52
CA GLU A 121 -5.80 11.36 8.95
C GLU A 121 -5.70 9.86 9.30
N MET A 122 -6.21 8.99 8.42
CA MET A 122 -6.18 7.53 8.61
C MET A 122 -4.77 6.96 8.53
N THR A 123 -3.85 7.64 7.85
CA THR A 123 -2.45 7.19 7.68
C THR A 123 -1.57 7.45 8.90
N LYS A 124 -2.07 8.16 9.92
CA LYS A 124 -1.28 8.59 11.09
C LYS A 124 0.00 9.36 10.70
N GLY A 125 -0.02 10.06 9.56
CA GLY A 125 1.12 10.80 9.03
C GLY A 125 2.19 9.93 8.37
N ILE A 126 1.95 8.63 8.20
CA ILE A 126 2.87 7.72 7.51
C ILE A 126 2.85 8.03 6.01
N ARG A 127 4.00 8.41 5.47
CA ARG A 127 4.21 8.66 4.04
C ARG A 127 5.19 7.62 3.49
N PRO A 128 4.73 6.55 2.84
CA PRO A 128 5.59 5.47 2.40
C PRO A 128 6.57 5.92 1.31
N VAL A 129 7.77 5.35 1.37
CA VAL A 129 8.84 5.54 0.36
C VAL A 129 9.27 4.22 -0.28
N LEU A 130 8.67 3.11 0.15
CA LEU A 130 8.86 1.76 -0.36
C LEU A 130 7.51 1.05 -0.33
N CYS A 131 7.23 0.21 -1.31
CA CYS A 131 6.07 -0.67 -1.31
C CYS A 131 6.52 -2.14 -1.22
N VAL A 132 5.87 -2.90 -0.35
CA VAL A 132 5.99 -4.36 -0.29
C VAL A 132 4.60 -4.96 -0.50
N SER A 133 4.45 -5.76 -1.53
CA SER A 133 3.22 -6.48 -1.85
C SER A 133 3.39 -7.96 -1.54
N GLY A 134 2.57 -8.49 -0.66
CA GLY A 134 2.56 -9.89 -0.21
C GLY A 134 2.54 -9.99 1.33
N ILE A 135 2.94 -11.12 1.93
CA ILE A 135 3.42 -12.35 1.28
C ILE A 135 2.23 -13.12 0.73
N ASN A 136 2.27 -13.45 -0.55
CA ASN A 136 1.19 -14.17 -1.23
C ASN A 136 1.08 -15.62 -0.75
N LEU A 137 -0.15 -16.12 -0.63
CA LEU A 137 -0.40 -17.53 -0.36
C LEU A 137 -0.22 -18.34 -1.66
N GLY A 138 0.94 -18.90 -1.85
CA GLY A 138 1.31 -19.65 -3.04
C GLY A 138 2.29 -18.90 -3.95
N PRO A 139 2.99 -19.62 -4.82
CA PRO A 139 4.02 -19.04 -5.66
C PRO A 139 3.42 -18.30 -6.88
N ASN A 140 4.05 -17.21 -7.26
CA ASN A 140 3.79 -16.52 -8.52
C ASN A 140 4.93 -16.82 -9.49
N LEU A 141 4.80 -17.84 -10.33
CA LEU A 141 5.84 -18.32 -11.24
C LEU A 141 5.45 -18.16 -12.70
N SER A 142 6.42 -17.84 -13.55
CA SER A 142 6.26 -17.78 -15.00
C SER A 142 5.08 -16.87 -15.41
N LEU A 143 4.06 -17.40 -16.07
CA LEU A 143 2.89 -16.64 -16.55
C LEU A 143 1.98 -16.15 -15.42
N ASP A 144 2.02 -16.77 -14.24
CA ASP A 144 1.22 -16.33 -13.08
C ASP A 144 1.54 -14.90 -12.70
N VAL A 145 2.78 -14.46 -12.90
CA VAL A 145 3.23 -13.07 -12.68
C VAL A 145 2.39 -12.04 -13.44
N LEU A 146 1.85 -12.41 -14.62
CA LEU A 146 1.02 -11.52 -15.44
C LEU A 146 -0.40 -11.36 -14.89
N HIS A 147 -0.88 -12.35 -14.15
CA HIS A 147 -2.23 -12.38 -13.59
C HIS A 147 -2.26 -12.07 -12.09
N SER A 148 -1.11 -12.15 -11.41
CA SER A 148 -0.99 -11.93 -9.98
C SER A 148 -1.41 -10.53 -9.56
N GLY A 149 -2.31 -10.44 -8.59
CA GLY A 149 -2.68 -9.20 -7.92
C GLY A 149 -1.52 -8.67 -7.07
N THR A 150 -0.79 -9.55 -6.38
CA THR A 150 0.41 -9.22 -5.60
C THR A 150 1.47 -8.52 -6.48
N VAL A 151 1.81 -9.10 -7.62
CA VAL A 151 2.81 -8.50 -8.54
C VAL A 151 2.27 -7.21 -9.15
N SER A 152 0.98 -7.16 -9.46
CA SER A 152 0.34 -5.99 -10.05
C SER A 152 0.33 -4.80 -9.10
N ALA A 153 0.09 -5.00 -7.80
CA ALA A 153 0.17 -3.95 -6.80
C ALA A 153 1.60 -3.37 -6.69
N ALA A 154 2.63 -4.22 -6.68
CA ALA A 154 4.01 -3.75 -6.69
C ALA A 154 4.33 -2.96 -7.97
N ARG A 155 3.81 -3.40 -9.13
CA ARG A 155 3.94 -2.68 -10.40
C ARG A 155 3.23 -1.34 -10.37
N GLU A 156 2.00 -1.29 -9.82
CA GLU A 156 1.25 -0.05 -9.64
C GLU A 156 2.04 0.96 -8.80
N ALA A 157 2.57 0.55 -7.65
CA ALA A 157 3.38 1.41 -6.80
C ALA A 157 4.64 1.92 -7.53
N SER A 158 5.26 1.08 -8.38
CA SER A 158 6.40 1.50 -9.21
C SER A 158 6.03 2.58 -10.22
N MET A 159 4.82 2.56 -10.77
CA MET A 159 4.32 3.60 -11.69
C MET A 159 4.17 4.96 -10.98
N TYR A 160 3.93 4.94 -9.67
CA TYR A 160 3.97 6.14 -8.81
C TYR A 160 5.38 6.50 -8.32
N GLY A 161 6.40 5.82 -8.82
CA GLY A 161 7.81 6.08 -8.50
C GLY A 161 8.26 5.56 -7.14
N LEU A 162 7.52 4.65 -6.49
CA LEU A 162 7.99 3.96 -5.31
C LEU A 162 8.81 2.73 -5.69
N PRO A 163 10.01 2.54 -5.14
CA PRO A 163 10.66 1.24 -5.13
C PRO A 163 9.69 0.19 -4.60
N SER A 164 9.59 -0.97 -5.24
CA SER A 164 8.56 -1.94 -4.92
C SER A 164 9.06 -3.37 -4.98
N ILE A 165 8.56 -4.19 -4.07
CA ILE A 165 8.88 -5.62 -3.95
C ILE A 165 7.57 -6.39 -3.95
N ALA A 166 7.46 -7.43 -4.77
CA ALA A 166 6.43 -8.46 -4.66
C ALA A 166 7.07 -9.72 -4.07
N THR A 167 6.37 -10.35 -3.12
CA THR A 167 6.85 -11.56 -2.43
C THR A 167 5.75 -12.62 -2.33
N SER A 168 6.14 -13.87 -2.54
CA SER A 168 5.29 -15.06 -2.43
C SER A 168 6.09 -16.26 -1.94
#